data_171bfe5ab67d22c7f8bea8d3dc43983d
#
_entry.id   171bfe5ab67d22c7f8bea8d3dc43983d
#
_cell.length_a   1.000
_cell.length_b   1.000
_cell.length_c   1.000
_cell.angle_alpha   90.00
_cell.angle_beta   90.00
_cell.angle_gamma   90.00
#
_symmetry.space_group_name_H-M   'P 1'
#
loop_
_entity.id
_entity.type
_entity.pdbx_description
1 polymer ?
#
loop_
_entity_poly.entity_id
_entity_poly.type
_entity_poly.pdbx_seq_one_letter_code
_entity_poly.pdbx_strand_id
1 'polypeptide(L)'
;MADASLATPAQVLDFWFGAGPEKWFSRDDAFDAAIRQRFLPTYEAAAAGRLNDWQATSEGALALLIVLDQFPRNMFRGSPRAYAADALALTVAKRAVAQNFDRQLDLPKRNFFYLPFQHSENLVDQERCVELSRENSDAEGVKWAELHADIIRRFGRFPHRNAVLGRVSTPEEQAFLDAGGFAG
;
A
#
# COMPACT_ATOMS: atom_id res chain seq x y z
N MET A 1 -32.56 -0.59 -1.45
CA MET A 1 -31.23 0.06 -1.37
C MET A 1 -30.57 -0.19 -2.68
N ALA A 2 -30.16 0.86 -3.40
CA ALA A 2 -29.46 0.69 -4.67
C ALA A 2 -28.19 -0.11 -4.40
N ASP A 3 -28.04 -1.22 -5.11
CA ASP A 3 -26.83 -2.02 -5.11
C ASP A 3 -25.71 -1.10 -5.63
N ALA A 4 -24.85 -0.64 -4.72
CA ALA A 4 -23.73 0.22 -5.11
C ALA A 4 -22.84 -0.62 -6.02
N SER A 5 -22.89 -0.36 -7.32
CA SER A 5 -22.11 -1.12 -8.31
C SER A 5 -20.64 -1.03 -7.95
N LEU A 6 -19.98 -2.19 -7.84
CA LEU A 6 -18.55 -2.26 -7.59
C LEU A 6 -17.79 -1.65 -8.79
N ALA A 7 -16.71 -0.93 -8.50
CA ALA A 7 -15.85 -0.43 -9.55
C ALA A 7 -15.13 -1.60 -10.26
N THR A 8 -14.80 -1.39 -11.54
CA THR A 8 -13.98 -2.31 -12.32
C THR A 8 -12.48 -2.02 -12.13
N PRO A 9 -11.57 -2.97 -12.44
CA PRO A 9 -10.13 -2.70 -12.43
C PRO A 9 -9.74 -1.45 -13.22
N ALA A 10 -10.28 -1.28 -14.42
CA ALA A 10 -10.00 -0.11 -15.26
C ALA A 10 -10.39 1.20 -14.56
N GLN A 11 -11.57 1.27 -13.96
CA GLN A 11 -12.02 2.46 -13.24
C GLN A 11 -11.14 2.81 -12.03
N VAL A 12 -10.60 1.80 -11.34
CA VAL A 12 -9.64 2.01 -10.24
C VAL A 12 -8.33 2.58 -10.78
N LEU A 13 -7.77 1.96 -11.82
CA LEU A 13 -6.50 2.38 -12.40
C LEU A 13 -6.59 3.76 -13.04
N ASP A 14 -7.65 4.04 -13.80
CA ASP A 14 -7.88 5.34 -14.42
C ASP A 14 -7.99 6.46 -13.38
N PHE A 15 -8.70 6.20 -12.28
CA PHE A 15 -8.82 7.16 -11.19
C PHE A 15 -7.49 7.41 -10.49
N TRP A 16 -6.78 6.34 -10.12
CA TRP A 16 -5.54 6.45 -9.36
C TRP A 16 -4.42 7.09 -10.17
N PHE A 17 -4.15 6.55 -11.36
CA PHE A 17 -3.07 7.06 -12.21
C PHE A 17 -3.43 8.37 -12.88
N GLY A 18 -4.70 8.64 -13.15
CA GLY A 18 -5.17 9.92 -13.67
C GLY A 18 -5.05 11.07 -12.67
N ALA A 19 -4.99 10.77 -11.36
CA ALA A 19 -4.76 11.79 -10.32
C ALA A 19 -3.34 12.36 -10.32
N GLY A 20 -2.36 11.56 -10.76
CA GLY A 20 -0.95 11.93 -10.81
C GLY A 20 -0.17 11.71 -9.50
N PRO A 21 1.18 11.68 -9.60
CA PRO A 21 2.05 11.31 -8.49
C PRO A 21 1.99 12.26 -7.29
N GLU A 22 1.64 13.53 -7.51
CA GLU A 22 1.53 14.53 -6.43
C GLU A 22 0.41 14.17 -5.44
N LYS A 23 -0.60 13.39 -5.87
CA LYS A 23 -1.73 13.00 -5.04
C LYS A 23 -1.52 11.68 -4.30
N TRP A 24 -0.67 10.79 -4.82
CA TRP A 24 -0.57 9.42 -4.29
C TRP A 24 -0.05 9.36 -2.85
N PHE A 25 0.92 10.22 -2.51
CA PHE A 25 1.63 10.19 -1.23
C PHE A 25 1.48 11.48 -0.43
N SER A 26 0.59 12.38 -0.86
CA SER A 26 0.28 13.61 -0.13
C SER A 26 -1.04 13.50 0.61
N ARG A 27 -1.23 14.36 1.59
CA ARG A 27 -2.53 14.53 2.24
C ARG A 27 -3.37 15.52 1.42
N ASP A 28 -4.50 15.05 0.91
CA ASP A 28 -5.51 15.85 0.21
C ASP A 28 -6.90 15.36 0.66
N ASP A 29 -7.53 16.13 1.53
CA ASP A 29 -8.81 15.73 2.14
C ASP A 29 -9.94 15.59 1.07
N ALA A 30 -9.87 16.36 -0.03
CA ALA A 30 -10.84 16.24 -1.13
C ALA A 30 -10.61 14.95 -1.94
N PHE A 31 -9.36 14.57 -2.17
CA PHE A 31 -9.00 13.32 -2.85
C PHE A 31 -9.38 12.11 -1.98
N ASP A 32 -9.09 12.19 -0.67
CA ASP A 32 -9.47 11.15 0.30
C ASP A 32 -11.00 10.95 0.35
N ALA A 33 -11.78 12.05 0.33
CA ALA A 33 -13.23 12.00 0.27
C ALA A 33 -13.75 11.38 -1.05
N ALA A 34 -13.13 11.73 -2.18
CA ALA A 34 -13.48 11.18 -3.48
C ALA A 34 -13.21 9.66 -3.56
N ILE A 35 -12.06 9.19 -3.02
CA ILE A 35 -11.75 7.77 -2.92
C ILE A 35 -12.82 7.07 -2.07
N ARG A 36 -13.14 7.61 -0.91
CA ARG A 36 -14.14 7.02 0.00
C ARG A 36 -15.52 6.93 -0.65
N GLN A 37 -15.96 8.00 -1.29
CA GLN A 37 -17.27 8.05 -1.93
C GLN A 37 -17.39 7.03 -3.07
N ARG A 38 -16.34 6.88 -3.88
CA ARG A 38 -16.39 6.06 -5.09
C ARG A 38 -16.06 4.61 -4.86
N PHE A 39 -15.14 4.30 -3.94
CA PHE A 39 -14.51 2.98 -3.86
C PHE A 39 -14.69 2.26 -2.52
N LEU A 40 -15.38 2.84 -1.51
CA LEU A 40 -15.61 2.13 -0.25
C LEU A 40 -16.30 0.77 -0.43
N PRO A 41 -17.38 0.63 -1.24
CA PRO A 41 -18.00 -0.68 -1.49
C PRO A 41 -17.05 -1.67 -2.17
N THR A 42 -16.20 -1.18 -3.09
CA THR A 42 -15.20 -1.99 -3.79
C THR A 42 -14.11 -2.46 -2.82
N TYR A 43 -13.63 -1.59 -1.92
CA TYR A 43 -12.69 -1.97 -0.86
C TYR A 43 -13.29 -3.04 0.07
N GLU A 44 -14.52 -2.86 0.51
CA GLU A 44 -15.18 -3.84 1.39
C GLU A 44 -15.39 -5.20 0.70
N ALA A 45 -15.67 -5.19 -0.61
CA ALA A 45 -15.74 -6.40 -1.41
C ALA A 45 -14.38 -7.08 -1.56
N ALA A 46 -13.32 -6.30 -1.82
CA ALA A 46 -11.95 -6.79 -1.94
C ALA A 46 -11.45 -7.38 -0.62
N ALA A 47 -11.63 -6.66 0.50
CA ALA A 47 -11.25 -7.10 1.83
C ALA A 47 -11.98 -8.39 2.27
N ALA A 48 -13.20 -8.61 1.77
CA ALA A 48 -13.96 -9.83 1.96
C ALA A 48 -13.61 -10.96 0.96
N GLY A 49 -12.58 -10.77 0.10
CA GLY A 49 -12.14 -11.76 -0.89
C GLY A 49 -13.07 -11.94 -2.10
N ARG A 50 -14.07 -11.09 -2.27
CA ARG A 50 -15.06 -11.21 -3.36
C ARG A 50 -14.55 -10.74 -4.72
N LEU A 51 -13.34 -10.16 -4.78
CA LEU A 51 -12.69 -9.68 -6.01
C LEU A 51 -11.43 -10.48 -6.34
N ASN A 52 -11.33 -11.71 -5.86
CA ASN A 52 -10.15 -12.55 -6.10
C ASN A 52 -9.90 -12.85 -7.59
N ASP A 53 -10.94 -12.82 -8.41
CA ASP A 53 -10.84 -13.01 -9.87
C ASP A 53 -10.01 -11.92 -10.56
N TRP A 54 -9.85 -10.73 -9.92
CA TRP A 54 -8.98 -9.68 -10.43
C TRP A 54 -7.51 -10.11 -10.48
N GLN A 55 -7.11 -11.09 -9.67
CA GLN A 55 -5.74 -11.64 -9.68
C GLN A 55 -5.41 -12.49 -10.92
N ALA A 56 -6.33 -12.63 -11.88
CA ALA A 56 -6.10 -13.40 -13.10
C ALA A 56 -5.25 -12.64 -14.15
N THR A 57 -5.13 -11.32 -14.02
CA THR A 57 -4.36 -10.46 -14.95
C THR A 57 -3.48 -9.49 -14.18
N SER A 58 -2.43 -8.97 -14.83
CA SER A 58 -1.52 -7.98 -14.26
C SER A 58 -2.25 -6.71 -13.84
N GLU A 59 -3.10 -6.14 -14.72
CA GLU A 59 -3.86 -4.93 -14.42
C GLU A 59 -4.91 -5.16 -13.33
N GLY A 60 -5.58 -6.31 -13.34
CA GLY A 60 -6.52 -6.67 -12.28
C GLY A 60 -5.84 -6.81 -10.92
N ALA A 61 -4.68 -7.48 -10.86
CA ALA A 61 -3.88 -7.59 -9.65
C ALA A 61 -3.41 -6.22 -9.16
N LEU A 62 -2.93 -5.35 -10.06
CA LEU A 62 -2.55 -3.98 -9.72
C LEU A 62 -3.73 -3.19 -9.14
N ALA A 63 -4.90 -3.24 -9.77
CA ALA A 63 -6.10 -2.57 -9.28
C ALA A 63 -6.49 -3.08 -7.88
N LEU A 64 -6.41 -4.39 -7.65
CA LEU A 64 -6.69 -4.99 -6.35
C LEU A 64 -5.71 -4.52 -5.28
N LEU A 65 -4.42 -4.38 -5.62
CA LEU A 65 -3.41 -3.83 -4.70
C LEU A 65 -3.69 -2.37 -4.35
N ILE A 66 -4.06 -1.54 -5.31
CA ILE A 66 -4.43 -0.15 -5.04
C ILE A 66 -5.65 -0.09 -4.10
N VAL A 67 -6.66 -0.93 -4.33
CA VAL A 67 -7.86 -0.99 -3.49
C VAL A 67 -7.54 -1.48 -2.07
N LEU A 68 -6.65 -2.47 -1.90
CA LEU A 68 -6.36 -3.08 -0.59
C LEU A 68 -5.27 -2.34 0.20
N ASP A 69 -4.31 -1.70 -0.48
CA ASP A 69 -3.13 -1.10 0.16
C ASP A 69 -3.18 0.44 0.17
N GLN A 70 -3.50 1.08 -0.96
CA GLN A 70 -3.45 2.53 -1.08
C GLN A 70 -4.74 3.21 -0.59
N PHE A 71 -5.88 2.79 -1.10
CA PHE A 71 -7.17 3.40 -0.75
C PHE A 71 -7.48 3.41 0.74
N PRO A 72 -7.20 2.36 1.55
CA PRO A 72 -7.43 2.40 2.99
C PRO A 72 -6.63 3.49 3.70
N ARG A 73 -5.40 3.76 3.24
CA ARG A 73 -4.54 4.83 3.78
C ARG A 73 -5.15 6.21 3.57
N ASN A 74 -5.83 6.42 2.45
CA ASN A 74 -6.58 7.65 2.18
C ASN A 74 -7.93 7.66 2.95
N MET A 75 -8.74 6.60 2.81
CA MET A 75 -10.10 6.56 3.36
C MET A 75 -10.16 6.59 4.88
N PHE A 76 -9.15 6.03 5.55
CA PHE A 76 -9.19 5.76 6.99
C PHE A 76 -7.99 6.34 7.73
N ARG A 77 -7.47 7.51 7.30
CA ARG A 77 -6.34 8.18 7.97
C ARG A 77 -6.60 8.30 9.47
N GLY A 78 -5.58 7.99 10.28
CA GLY A 78 -5.67 8.04 11.74
C GLY A 78 -6.53 6.94 12.37
N SER A 79 -6.90 5.91 11.61
CA SER A 79 -7.67 4.77 12.10
C SER A 79 -6.93 3.45 11.83
N PRO A 80 -7.07 2.44 12.71
CA PRO A 80 -6.54 1.09 12.47
C PRO A 80 -7.02 0.47 11.15
N ARG A 81 -8.18 0.90 10.64
CA ARG A 81 -8.72 0.44 9.35
C ARG A 81 -7.79 0.75 8.17
N ALA A 82 -6.93 1.77 8.29
CA ALA A 82 -5.95 2.10 7.25
C ALA A 82 -4.98 0.94 6.95
N TYR A 83 -4.76 0.05 7.92
CA TYR A 83 -3.81 -1.06 7.86
C TYR A 83 -4.48 -2.44 7.87
N ALA A 84 -5.80 -2.49 7.97
CA ALA A 84 -6.53 -3.75 8.21
C ALA A 84 -6.40 -4.76 7.05
N ALA A 85 -6.14 -4.30 5.83
CA ALA A 85 -6.00 -5.15 4.66
C ALA A 85 -4.54 -5.40 4.24
N ASP A 86 -3.54 -4.87 4.97
CA ASP A 86 -2.11 -4.97 4.61
C ASP A 86 -1.65 -6.43 4.39
N ALA A 87 -2.04 -7.35 5.26
CA ALA A 87 -1.68 -8.77 5.13
C ALA A 87 -2.27 -9.41 3.86
N LEU A 88 -3.50 -9.03 3.49
CA LEU A 88 -4.14 -9.51 2.26
C LEU A 88 -3.47 -8.89 1.03
N ALA A 89 -3.19 -7.58 1.05
CA ALA A 89 -2.47 -6.91 -0.01
C ALA A 89 -1.08 -7.53 -0.25
N LEU A 90 -0.35 -7.81 0.81
CA LEU A 90 0.96 -8.49 0.72
C LEU A 90 0.84 -9.90 0.10
N THR A 91 -0.20 -10.66 0.45
CA THR A 91 -0.44 -11.98 -0.15
C THR A 91 -0.69 -11.87 -1.66
N VAL A 92 -1.51 -10.91 -2.08
CA VAL A 92 -1.76 -10.62 -3.51
C VAL A 92 -0.47 -10.19 -4.21
N ALA A 93 0.32 -9.29 -3.60
CA ALA A 93 1.58 -8.81 -4.15
C ALA A 93 2.59 -9.94 -4.35
N LYS A 94 2.78 -10.80 -3.34
CA LYS A 94 3.66 -11.98 -3.43
C LYS A 94 3.27 -12.90 -4.59
N ARG A 95 1.98 -13.16 -4.75
CA ARG A 95 1.46 -13.98 -5.84
C ARG A 95 1.68 -13.32 -7.20
N ALA A 96 1.40 -12.03 -7.34
CA ALA A 96 1.56 -11.29 -8.58
C ALA A 96 3.02 -11.25 -9.04
N VAL A 97 3.96 -10.98 -8.12
CA VAL A 97 5.41 -11.00 -8.38
C VAL A 97 5.88 -12.41 -8.79
N ALA A 98 5.40 -13.47 -8.11
CA ALA A 98 5.74 -14.85 -8.47
C ALA A 98 5.25 -15.24 -9.88
N GLN A 99 4.20 -14.57 -10.39
CA GLN A 99 3.68 -14.74 -11.75
C GLN A 99 4.30 -13.75 -12.76
N ASN A 100 5.26 -12.93 -12.36
CA ASN A 100 5.87 -11.86 -13.16
C ASN A 100 4.85 -10.83 -13.71
N PHE A 101 3.76 -10.60 -13.03
CA PHE A 101 2.76 -9.60 -13.42
C PHE A 101 3.29 -8.17 -13.31
N ASP A 102 4.15 -7.90 -12.31
CA ASP A 102 4.85 -6.65 -12.15
C ASP A 102 5.67 -6.29 -13.39
N ARG A 103 6.33 -7.28 -14.02
CA ARG A 103 7.18 -7.08 -15.20
C ARG A 103 6.41 -6.83 -16.49
N GLN A 104 5.09 -7.00 -16.50
CA GLN A 104 4.22 -6.69 -17.63
C GLN A 104 3.83 -5.22 -17.71
N LEU A 105 4.13 -4.45 -16.67
CA LEU A 105 3.79 -3.04 -16.56
C LEU A 105 5.04 -2.18 -16.38
N ASP A 106 5.01 -0.97 -16.96
CA ASP A 106 6.09 -0.01 -16.83
C ASP A 106 5.99 0.80 -15.52
N LEU A 107 7.07 1.52 -15.20
CA LEU A 107 7.04 2.51 -14.13
C LEU A 107 6.10 3.67 -14.51
N PRO A 108 5.40 4.29 -13.56
CA PRO A 108 5.45 4.00 -12.11
C PRO A 108 4.49 2.88 -11.65
N LYS A 109 3.68 2.29 -12.55
CA LYS A 109 2.67 1.27 -12.20
C LYS A 109 3.29 0.07 -11.50
N ARG A 110 4.43 -0.39 -11.97
CA ARG A 110 5.18 -1.53 -11.43
C ARG A 110 5.47 -1.38 -9.93
N ASN A 111 5.81 -0.17 -9.47
CA ASN A 111 6.17 0.08 -8.08
C ASN A 111 5.04 -0.24 -7.10
N PHE A 112 3.79 -0.11 -7.52
CA PHE A 112 2.65 -0.43 -6.67
C PHE A 112 2.50 -1.92 -6.33
N PHE A 113 3.17 -2.82 -7.06
CA PHE A 113 3.29 -4.22 -6.65
C PHE A 113 4.25 -4.41 -5.47
N TYR A 114 5.16 -3.47 -5.25
CA TYR A 114 6.19 -3.57 -4.21
C TYR A 114 5.83 -2.85 -2.91
N LEU A 115 4.89 -1.90 -2.96
CA LEU A 115 4.46 -1.16 -1.78
C LEU A 115 3.93 -2.07 -0.65
N PRO A 116 3.16 -3.15 -0.90
CA PRO A 116 2.75 -4.04 0.19
C PRO A 116 3.91 -4.73 0.90
N PHE A 117 5.03 -5.02 0.21
CA PHE A 117 6.24 -5.51 0.86
C PHE A 117 6.88 -4.43 1.73
N GLN A 118 6.95 -3.20 1.22
CA GLN A 118 7.46 -2.03 1.92
C GLN A 118 6.63 -1.68 3.17
N HIS A 119 5.35 -1.99 3.16
CA HIS A 119 4.43 -1.77 4.27
C HIS A 119 4.43 -2.89 5.32
N SER A 120 5.05 -4.02 5.04
CA SER A 120 5.16 -5.16 5.97
C SER A 120 6.07 -4.85 7.15
N GLU A 121 5.68 -5.27 8.36
CA GLU A 121 6.55 -5.23 9.54
C GLU A 121 7.44 -6.50 9.67
N ASN A 122 7.59 -7.26 8.59
CA ASN A 122 8.48 -8.42 8.52
C ASN A 122 9.74 -8.07 7.71
N LEU A 123 10.92 -8.27 8.32
CA LEU A 123 12.19 -7.91 7.69
C LEU A 123 12.44 -8.64 6.36
N VAL A 124 12.03 -9.90 6.23
CA VAL A 124 12.18 -10.66 4.98
C VAL A 124 11.41 -10.00 3.83
N ASP A 125 10.20 -9.49 4.11
CA ASP A 125 9.40 -8.78 3.10
C ASP A 125 10.04 -7.44 2.72
N GLN A 126 10.62 -6.73 3.71
CA GLN A 126 11.35 -5.48 3.48
C GLN A 126 12.58 -5.70 2.58
N GLU A 127 13.39 -6.71 2.89
CA GLU A 127 14.56 -7.07 2.09
C GLU A 127 14.16 -7.47 0.68
N ARG A 128 13.05 -8.21 0.52
CA ARG A 128 12.53 -8.52 -0.81
C ARG A 128 12.08 -7.26 -1.57
N CYS A 129 11.49 -6.27 -0.89
CA CYS A 129 11.16 -4.98 -1.51
C CYS A 129 12.42 -4.28 -2.05
N VAL A 130 13.49 -4.24 -1.27
CA VAL A 130 14.77 -3.64 -1.69
C VAL A 130 15.34 -4.35 -2.93
N GLU A 131 15.33 -5.69 -2.95
CA GLU A 131 15.77 -6.47 -4.11
C GLU A 131 14.95 -6.14 -5.36
N LEU A 132 13.62 -6.17 -5.26
CA LEU A 132 12.72 -5.88 -6.38
C LEU A 132 12.93 -4.45 -6.91
N SER A 133 13.14 -3.47 -6.04
CA SER A 133 13.42 -2.09 -6.43
C SER A 133 14.77 -1.97 -7.16
N ARG A 134 15.79 -2.70 -6.71
CA ARG A 134 17.11 -2.77 -7.37
C ARG A 134 17.02 -3.43 -8.74
N GLU A 135 16.26 -4.54 -8.86
CA GLU A 135 16.02 -5.22 -10.13
C GLU A 135 15.34 -4.30 -11.16
N ASN A 136 14.57 -3.32 -10.71
CA ASN A 136 13.92 -2.32 -11.55
C ASN A 136 14.80 -1.14 -11.96
N SER A 137 16.02 -1.03 -11.42
CA SER A 137 16.89 0.14 -11.60
C SER A 137 16.22 1.46 -11.19
N ASP A 138 15.27 1.40 -10.23
CA ASP A 138 14.56 2.56 -9.68
C ASP A 138 15.29 3.08 -8.45
N ALA A 139 16.16 4.06 -8.65
CA ALA A 139 16.98 4.63 -7.57
C ALA A 139 16.15 5.26 -6.45
N GLU A 140 15.03 5.90 -6.78
CA GLU A 140 14.13 6.50 -5.78
C GLU A 140 13.37 5.41 -5.02
N GLY A 141 12.87 4.38 -5.72
CA GLY A 141 12.25 3.22 -5.09
C GLY A 141 13.19 2.47 -4.16
N VAL A 142 14.46 2.29 -4.55
CA VAL A 142 15.50 1.70 -3.68
C VAL A 142 15.69 2.52 -2.41
N LYS A 143 15.82 3.85 -2.52
CA LYS A 143 16.00 4.74 -1.36
C LYS A 143 14.85 4.59 -0.36
N TRP A 144 13.60 4.59 -0.84
CA TRP A 144 12.44 4.42 0.04
C TRP A 144 12.34 3.02 0.63
N ALA A 145 12.64 1.99 -0.16
CA ALA A 145 12.65 0.61 0.35
C ALA A 145 13.70 0.41 1.45
N GLU A 146 14.93 0.95 1.26
CA GLU A 146 15.99 0.88 2.29
C GLU A 146 15.61 1.64 3.56
N LEU A 147 15.00 2.84 3.44
CA LEU A 147 14.53 3.61 4.58
C LEU A 147 13.53 2.80 5.43
N HIS A 148 12.56 2.15 4.78
CA HIS A 148 11.57 1.32 5.49
C HIS A 148 12.22 0.08 6.11
N ALA A 149 13.11 -0.58 5.37
CA ALA A 149 13.84 -1.75 5.86
C ALA A 149 14.70 -1.42 7.10
N ASP A 150 15.35 -0.25 7.12
CA ASP A 150 16.14 0.19 8.26
C ASP A 150 15.29 0.43 9.51
N ILE A 151 14.08 0.96 9.37
CA ILE A 151 13.13 1.10 10.47
C ILE A 151 12.77 -0.28 11.05
N ILE A 152 12.48 -1.24 10.18
CA ILE A 152 12.12 -2.60 10.62
C ILE A 152 13.33 -3.34 11.20
N ARG A 153 14.54 -3.16 10.67
CA ARG A 153 15.77 -3.69 11.28
C ARG A 153 15.98 -3.15 12.70
N ARG A 154 15.71 -1.87 12.90
CA ARG A 154 15.92 -1.18 14.17
C ARG A 154 14.84 -1.49 15.20
N PHE A 155 13.58 -1.44 14.81
CA PHE A 155 12.45 -1.47 15.75
C PHE A 155 11.58 -2.73 15.64
N GLY A 156 11.72 -3.52 14.57
CA GLY A 156 10.85 -4.67 14.29
C GLY A 156 9.42 -4.29 13.90
N ARG A 157 9.12 -3.00 13.86
CA ARG A 157 7.80 -2.43 13.52
C ARG A 157 7.92 -0.97 13.11
N PHE A 158 6.83 -0.40 12.58
CA PHE A 158 6.77 1.04 12.27
C PHE A 158 6.28 1.83 13.49
N PRO A 159 7.14 2.64 14.15
CA PRO A 159 6.76 3.40 15.35
C PRO A 159 5.60 4.37 15.13
N HIS A 160 5.50 5.01 13.95
CA HIS A 160 4.42 5.94 13.62
C HIS A 160 3.01 5.31 13.65
N ARG A 161 2.92 3.97 13.53
CA ARG A 161 1.63 3.25 13.63
C ARG A 161 1.22 2.95 15.07
N ASN A 162 2.12 3.10 16.06
CA ASN A 162 1.87 2.64 17.41
C ASN A 162 0.61 3.28 18.02
N ALA A 163 0.49 4.59 17.99
CA ALA A 163 -0.65 5.30 18.56
C ALA A 163 -1.97 4.85 17.92
N VAL A 164 -2.02 4.75 16.59
CA VAL A 164 -3.21 4.35 15.83
C VAL A 164 -3.60 2.90 16.11
N LEU A 165 -2.61 2.01 16.29
CA LEU A 165 -2.83 0.58 16.55
C LEU A 165 -2.93 0.24 18.05
N GLY A 166 -2.95 1.25 18.93
CA GLY A 166 -3.02 1.03 20.39
C GLY A 166 -1.78 0.37 20.98
N ARG A 167 -0.62 0.53 20.32
CA ARG A 167 0.67 -0.02 20.78
C ARG A 167 1.41 1.04 21.58
N VAL A 168 2.02 0.64 22.69
CA VAL A 168 2.89 1.51 23.49
C VAL A 168 4.24 1.64 22.78
N SER A 169 4.70 2.88 22.56
CA SER A 169 6.05 3.14 22.04
C SER A 169 7.10 2.91 23.11
N THR A 170 8.23 2.32 22.73
CA THR A 170 9.43 2.28 23.58
C THR A 170 10.07 3.66 23.66
N PRO A 171 10.93 3.93 24.65
CA PRO A 171 11.67 5.20 24.70
C PRO A 171 12.49 5.49 23.43
N GLU A 172 13.06 4.46 22.80
CA GLU A 172 13.83 4.62 21.56
C GLU A 172 12.93 4.95 20.37
N GLU A 173 11.75 4.31 20.25
CA GLU A 173 10.77 4.62 19.23
C GLU A 173 10.22 6.04 19.38
N GLN A 174 9.96 6.47 20.62
CA GLN A 174 9.51 7.82 20.90
C GLN A 174 10.58 8.84 20.53
N ALA A 175 11.84 8.62 20.92
CA ALA A 175 12.95 9.49 20.56
C ALA A 175 13.14 9.58 19.03
N PHE A 176 12.93 8.49 18.31
CA PHE A 176 12.96 8.48 16.83
C PHE A 176 11.86 9.37 16.24
N LEU A 177 10.64 9.28 16.77
CA LEU A 177 9.51 10.10 16.30
C LEU A 177 9.72 11.59 16.62
N ASP A 178 10.17 11.90 17.83
CA ASP A 178 10.44 13.27 18.31
C ASP A 178 11.57 13.95 17.52
N ALA A 179 12.53 13.17 17.03
CA ALA A 179 13.60 13.65 16.16
C ALA A 179 13.17 13.86 14.69
N GLY A 180 11.88 13.75 14.38
CA GLY A 180 11.38 13.88 13.01
C GLY A 180 11.63 12.65 12.14
N GLY A 181 11.71 11.47 12.74
CA GLY A 181 11.77 10.21 12.02
C GLY A 181 10.54 9.98 11.13
N PHE A 182 10.62 8.98 10.24
CA PHE A 182 9.56 8.66 9.29
C PHE A 182 8.19 8.54 9.98
N ALA A 183 7.22 9.31 9.50
CA ALA A 183 5.90 9.45 10.11
C ALA A 183 4.74 8.84 9.27
N GLY A 184 5.04 8.22 8.12
CA GLY A 184 4.06 7.60 7.23
C GLY A 184 3.57 8.50 6.11
#